data_1d3ac23d8a5eef21a1f9807973cd87dd
#
_entry.id   1d3ac23d8a5eef21a1f9807973cd87dd
#
_cell.length_a   1.000
_cell.length_b   1.000
_cell.length_c   1.000
_cell.angle_alpha   90.00
_cell.angle_beta   90.00
_cell.angle_gamma   90.00
#
_symmetry.space_group_name_H-M   'P 1'
#
loop_
_entity.id
_entity.type
_entity.pdbx_description
1 polymer ?
#
loop_
_entity_poly.entity_id
_entity_poly.type
_entity_poly.pdbx_seq_one_letter_code
_entity_poly.pdbx_strand_id
1 'polypeptide(L)'
;MNRLVTFMKKNYKIILLITAISAVLFWSFRPKKVEANPEKDKLLLELLSYVLEKGHYSPVAIDDKFSEKVYDKYLNALDPFKRYFIQKDINDFKVYEDSIDDFIKNKDLKFFDLTYNRLVQRMKESEDIYKEVLKKPFDFNLNESINVDYEKLAYAKDKKGLHEIWEKQLKFSVLSSIDDKEKIQEKADADNKVEVKSFATLEKEARESIEKNLDDNYLNIN
;
A
#
# COMPACT_ATOMS: atom_id res chain seq x y z
N MET A 1 -33.92 28.59 9.60
CA MET A 1 -32.63 28.94 10.27
C MET A 1 -32.78 29.19 11.77
N ASN A 2 -33.82 29.88 12.25
CA ASN A 2 -33.98 30.25 13.66
C ASN A 2 -34.18 29.07 14.67
N ARG A 3 -34.83 27.97 14.28
CA ARG A 3 -35.08 26.82 15.21
C ARG A 3 -33.81 26.09 15.61
N LEU A 4 -32.85 25.93 14.70
CA LEU A 4 -31.57 25.25 14.94
C LEU A 4 -30.66 26.06 15.89
N VAL A 5 -30.62 27.39 15.68
CA VAL A 5 -29.87 28.31 16.55
C VAL A 5 -30.45 28.35 17.98
N THR A 6 -31.78 28.33 18.10
CA THR A 6 -32.45 28.30 19.43
C THR A 6 -32.21 26.97 20.15
N PHE A 7 -32.25 25.84 19.43
CA PHE A 7 -31.90 24.51 19.95
C PHE A 7 -30.46 24.45 20.46
N MET A 8 -29.50 24.95 19.63
CA MET A 8 -28.07 25.00 20.01
C MET A 8 -27.86 25.87 21.27
N LYS A 9 -28.47 27.06 21.34
CA LYS A 9 -28.37 27.94 22.50
C LYS A 9 -28.96 27.30 23.74
N LYS A 10 -30.05 26.55 23.62
CA LYS A 10 -30.70 25.90 24.78
C LYS A 10 -29.91 24.70 25.31
N ASN A 11 -29.22 23.97 24.43
CA ASN A 11 -28.55 22.71 24.74
C ASN A 11 -27.00 22.80 24.64
N TYR A 12 -26.42 23.99 24.67
CA TYR A 12 -24.97 24.18 24.40
C TYR A 12 -24.08 23.40 25.38
N LYS A 13 -24.51 23.23 26.66
CA LYS A 13 -23.75 22.46 27.67
C LYS A 13 -23.68 20.97 27.30
N ILE A 14 -24.79 20.41 26.80
CA ILE A 14 -24.85 19.01 26.35
C ILE A 14 -24.03 18.83 25.09
N ILE A 15 -24.09 19.79 24.16
CA ILE A 15 -23.29 19.75 22.90
C ILE A 15 -21.80 19.84 23.26
N LEU A 16 -21.39 20.72 24.19
CA LEU A 16 -20.02 20.82 24.67
C LEU A 16 -19.54 19.52 25.35
N LEU A 17 -20.40 18.89 26.12
CA LEU A 17 -20.09 17.63 26.80
C LEU A 17 -19.86 16.51 25.75
N ILE A 18 -20.74 16.40 24.77
CA ILE A 18 -20.64 15.40 23.71
C ILE A 18 -19.37 15.63 22.87
N THR A 19 -19.05 16.88 22.49
CA THR A 19 -17.82 17.20 21.77
C THR A 19 -16.58 16.91 22.58
N ALA A 20 -16.58 17.19 23.86
CA ALA A 20 -15.45 16.86 24.74
C ALA A 20 -15.26 15.33 24.88
N ILE A 21 -16.33 14.56 25.05
CA ILE A 21 -16.28 13.10 25.11
C ILE A 21 -15.79 12.54 23.75
N SER A 22 -16.32 13.06 22.63
CA SER A 22 -15.90 12.64 21.29
C SER A 22 -14.41 12.95 21.03
N ALA A 23 -13.91 14.09 21.50
CA ALA A 23 -12.49 14.45 21.39
C ALA A 23 -11.59 13.51 22.22
N VAL A 24 -12.00 13.16 23.44
CA VAL A 24 -11.28 12.22 24.30
C VAL A 24 -11.26 10.83 23.69
N LEU A 25 -12.40 10.36 23.17
CA LEU A 25 -12.47 9.07 22.47
C LEU A 25 -11.58 9.09 21.23
N PHE A 26 -11.67 10.12 20.39
CA PHE A 26 -10.83 10.26 19.20
C PHE A 26 -9.33 10.25 19.53
N TRP A 27 -8.93 10.89 20.65
CA TRP A 27 -7.52 10.87 21.08
C TRP A 27 -7.09 9.50 21.62
N SER A 28 -7.99 8.79 22.28
CA SER A 28 -7.72 7.44 22.81
C SER A 28 -7.57 6.38 21.71
N PHE A 29 -8.23 6.59 20.57
CA PHE A 29 -8.15 5.68 19.39
C PHE A 29 -7.07 6.07 18.37
N ARG A 30 -6.22 7.07 18.68
CA ARG A 30 -5.07 7.33 17.79
C ARG A 30 -4.18 6.10 17.75
N PRO A 31 -3.84 5.58 16.56
CA PRO A 31 -2.89 4.49 16.46
C PRO A 31 -1.58 4.95 17.11
N LYS A 32 -1.17 4.25 18.17
CA LYS A 32 0.17 4.45 18.73
C LYS A 32 1.16 3.96 17.68
N LYS A 33 2.22 4.73 17.44
CA LYS A 33 3.37 4.23 16.66
C LYS A 33 3.78 2.91 17.31
N VAL A 34 3.83 1.85 16.50
CA VAL A 34 4.35 0.56 16.96
C VAL A 34 5.85 0.76 17.11
N GLU A 35 6.31 0.91 18.34
CA GLU A 35 7.75 0.92 18.61
C GLU A 35 8.30 -0.47 18.30
N ALA A 36 9.37 -0.52 17.52
CA ALA A 36 10.11 -1.74 17.27
C ALA A 36 10.59 -2.32 18.62
N ASN A 37 10.15 -3.54 18.92
CA ASN A 37 10.54 -4.24 20.15
C ASN A 37 11.22 -5.56 19.76
N PRO A 38 12.55 -5.56 19.64
CA PRO A 38 13.30 -6.75 19.19
C PRO A 38 13.05 -8.00 20.03
N GLU A 39 12.80 -7.85 21.32
CA GLU A 39 12.49 -8.98 22.21
C GLU A 39 11.12 -9.60 21.87
N LYS A 40 10.13 -8.76 21.61
CA LYS A 40 8.80 -9.20 21.18
C LYS A 40 8.85 -9.89 19.80
N ASP A 41 9.65 -9.35 18.90
CA ASP A 41 9.77 -9.88 17.53
C ASP A 41 10.48 -11.24 17.55
N LYS A 42 11.51 -11.40 18.39
CA LYS A 42 12.17 -12.69 18.63
C LYS A 42 11.21 -13.73 19.23
N LEU A 43 10.39 -13.32 20.20
CA LEU A 43 9.37 -14.20 20.80
C LEU A 43 8.32 -14.62 19.78
N LEU A 44 7.90 -13.72 18.88
CA LEU A 44 6.97 -14.06 17.79
C LEU A 44 7.59 -15.07 16.82
N LEU A 45 8.86 -14.93 16.45
CA LEU A 45 9.57 -15.91 15.63
C LEU A 45 9.63 -17.29 16.31
N GLU A 46 9.91 -17.33 17.61
CA GLU A 46 9.94 -18.59 18.38
C GLU A 46 8.58 -19.27 18.41
N LEU A 47 7.53 -18.50 18.68
CA LEU A 47 6.17 -19.02 18.67
C LEU A 47 5.76 -19.53 17.29
N LEU A 48 6.09 -18.79 16.23
CA LEU A 48 5.81 -19.17 14.85
C LEU A 48 6.54 -20.48 14.49
N SER A 49 7.81 -20.59 14.82
CA SER A 49 8.59 -21.82 14.59
C SER A 49 7.99 -23.02 15.30
N TYR A 50 7.61 -22.86 16.57
CA TYR A 50 6.96 -23.92 17.34
C TYR A 50 5.64 -24.35 16.70
N VAL A 51 4.81 -23.41 16.25
CA VAL A 51 3.53 -23.72 15.60
C VAL A 51 3.75 -24.47 14.28
N LEU A 52 4.72 -24.04 13.47
CA LEU A 52 5.01 -24.69 12.17
C LEU A 52 5.56 -26.11 12.33
N GLU A 53 6.44 -26.34 13.32
CA GLU A 53 7.08 -27.65 13.53
C GLU A 53 6.26 -28.63 14.34
N LYS A 54 5.51 -28.15 15.33
CA LYS A 54 4.84 -29.00 16.34
C LYS A 54 3.33 -28.82 16.40
N GLY A 55 2.82 -27.63 16.12
CA GLY A 55 1.41 -27.30 16.28
C GLY A 55 0.59 -27.43 15.01
N HIS A 56 1.22 -27.51 13.83
CA HIS A 56 0.52 -27.58 12.57
C HIS A 56 0.02 -29.00 12.26
N TYR A 57 -1.19 -29.14 11.69
CA TYR A 57 -1.75 -30.43 11.27
C TYR A 57 -0.82 -31.19 10.30
N SER A 58 -0.10 -30.48 9.46
CA SER A 58 0.93 -31.04 8.58
C SER A 58 2.23 -30.29 8.88
N PRO A 59 3.07 -30.79 9.80
CA PRO A 59 4.33 -30.14 10.15
C PRO A 59 5.22 -29.97 8.92
N VAL A 60 5.86 -28.81 8.82
CA VAL A 60 6.79 -28.50 7.75
C VAL A 60 8.20 -28.46 8.32
N ALA A 61 9.13 -29.16 7.67
CA ALA A 61 10.55 -29.01 8.01
C ALA A 61 11.00 -27.57 7.66
N ILE A 62 11.61 -26.91 8.63
CA ILE A 62 12.21 -25.59 8.43
C ILE A 62 13.64 -25.84 7.98
N ASP A 63 13.85 -25.93 6.67
CA ASP A 63 15.09 -26.25 5.96
C ASP A 63 15.30 -25.32 4.76
N ASP A 64 16.36 -25.50 3.98
CA ASP A 64 16.69 -24.70 2.79
C ASP A 64 15.52 -24.65 1.78
N LYS A 65 14.80 -25.77 1.57
CA LYS A 65 13.63 -25.80 0.67
C LYS A 65 12.46 -24.98 1.19
N PHE A 66 12.32 -24.91 2.49
CA PHE A 66 11.37 -24.01 3.12
C PHE A 66 11.82 -22.57 2.92
N SER A 67 13.12 -22.29 3.08
CA SER A 67 13.72 -20.97 2.89
C SER A 67 13.46 -20.42 1.49
N GLU A 68 13.75 -21.19 0.43
CA GLU A 68 13.48 -20.81 -0.97
C GLU A 68 12.01 -20.41 -1.20
N LYS A 69 11.06 -21.21 -0.69
CA LYS A 69 9.63 -20.95 -0.83
C LYS A 69 9.17 -19.72 -0.07
N VAL A 70 9.72 -19.50 1.12
CA VAL A 70 9.40 -18.33 1.95
C VAL A 70 9.99 -17.08 1.30
N TYR A 71 11.22 -17.14 0.80
CA TYR A 71 11.90 -16.06 0.13
C TYR A 71 11.05 -15.49 -1.02
N ASP A 72 10.64 -16.33 -1.96
CA ASP A 72 9.84 -15.91 -3.11
C ASP A 72 8.50 -15.29 -2.69
N LYS A 73 7.78 -15.95 -1.79
CA LYS A 73 6.48 -15.46 -1.31
C LYS A 73 6.63 -14.14 -0.54
N TYR A 74 7.66 -14.02 0.27
CA TYR A 74 7.92 -12.83 1.06
C TYR A 74 8.24 -11.62 0.19
N LEU A 75 9.14 -11.75 -0.79
CA LEU A 75 9.46 -10.65 -1.71
C LEU A 75 8.27 -10.25 -2.57
N ASN A 76 7.47 -11.23 -3.03
CA ASN A 76 6.22 -10.95 -3.73
C ASN A 76 5.19 -10.24 -2.85
N ALA A 77 5.14 -10.55 -1.55
CA ALA A 77 4.26 -9.86 -0.61
C ALA A 77 4.72 -8.42 -0.30
N LEU A 78 6.03 -8.17 -0.26
CA LEU A 78 6.58 -6.83 -0.05
C LEU A 78 6.35 -5.89 -1.24
N ASP A 79 6.47 -6.41 -2.46
CA ASP A 79 6.30 -5.62 -3.69
C ASP A 79 5.43 -6.37 -4.72
N PRO A 80 4.12 -6.53 -4.42
CA PRO A 80 3.22 -7.33 -5.25
C PRO A 80 3.02 -6.78 -6.66
N PHE A 81 3.23 -5.49 -6.86
CA PHE A 81 3.08 -4.81 -8.14
C PHE A 81 4.41 -4.58 -8.88
N LYS A 82 5.54 -5.04 -8.32
CA LYS A 82 6.89 -4.86 -8.88
C LYS A 82 7.24 -3.40 -9.19
N ARG A 83 6.80 -2.47 -8.34
CA ARG A 83 6.94 -1.03 -8.54
C ARG A 83 7.87 -0.33 -7.55
N TYR A 84 8.50 -1.06 -6.66
CA TYR A 84 9.45 -0.53 -5.70
C TYR A 84 10.85 -1.08 -5.92
N PHE A 85 11.04 -2.40 -5.85
CA PHE A 85 12.34 -3.01 -6.03
C PHE A 85 12.81 -2.98 -7.49
N ILE A 86 14.12 -2.85 -7.66
CA ILE A 86 14.80 -3.05 -8.94
C ILE A 86 15.61 -4.35 -8.90
N GLN A 87 16.03 -4.84 -10.06
CA GLN A 87 16.77 -6.10 -10.18
C GLN A 87 18.03 -6.14 -9.30
N LYS A 88 18.69 -4.99 -9.10
CA LYS A 88 19.83 -4.90 -8.18
C LYS A 88 19.45 -5.27 -6.76
N ASP A 89 18.30 -4.81 -6.25
CA ASP A 89 17.85 -5.13 -4.90
C ASP A 89 17.59 -6.62 -4.74
N ILE A 90 16.95 -7.23 -5.73
CA ILE A 90 16.69 -8.67 -5.76
C ILE A 90 17.99 -9.47 -5.77
N ASN A 91 18.99 -9.03 -6.53
CA ASN A 91 20.31 -9.66 -6.54
C ASN A 91 21.02 -9.53 -5.18
N ASP A 92 20.89 -8.37 -4.51
CA ASP A 92 21.43 -8.14 -3.17
C ASP A 92 20.75 -9.05 -2.13
N PHE A 93 19.45 -9.37 -2.29
CA PHE A 93 18.70 -10.25 -1.40
C PHE A 93 18.94 -11.74 -1.66
N LYS A 94 19.29 -12.10 -2.88
CA LYS A 94 19.38 -13.50 -3.34
C LYS A 94 20.40 -14.33 -2.56
N VAL A 95 21.39 -13.70 -1.96
CA VAL A 95 22.39 -14.38 -1.12
C VAL A 95 21.83 -14.97 0.17
N TYR A 96 20.57 -14.67 0.48
CA TYR A 96 19.86 -15.14 1.67
C TYR A 96 18.70 -16.12 1.36
N GLU A 97 18.54 -16.52 0.09
CA GLU A 97 17.42 -17.32 -0.39
C GLU A 97 17.27 -18.67 0.34
N ASP A 98 18.38 -19.31 0.66
CA ASP A 98 18.47 -20.60 1.34
C ASP A 98 18.71 -20.50 2.86
N SER A 99 18.84 -19.28 3.40
CA SER A 99 19.26 -19.05 4.78
C SER A 99 18.14 -18.54 5.70
N ILE A 100 16.88 -18.46 5.21
CA ILE A 100 15.77 -17.92 6.01
C ILE A 100 15.47 -18.82 7.21
N ASP A 101 15.57 -20.15 7.06
CA ASP A 101 15.39 -21.10 8.13
C ASP A 101 16.43 -20.90 9.24
N ASP A 102 17.68 -20.59 8.90
CA ASP A 102 18.72 -20.25 9.85
C ASP A 102 18.42 -18.96 10.61
N PHE A 103 17.92 -17.93 9.93
CA PHE A 103 17.48 -16.69 10.58
C PHE A 103 16.31 -16.95 11.55
N ILE A 104 15.35 -17.79 11.16
CA ILE A 104 14.22 -18.17 12.02
C ILE A 104 14.73 -18.94 13.25
N LYS A 105 15.57 -19.96 13.07
CA LYS A 105 16.14 -20.79 14.15
C LYS A 105 16.97 -19.98 15.13
N ASN A 106 17.75 -19.02 14.60
CA ASN A 106 18.60 -18.13 15.40
C ASN A 106 17.88 -16.89 15.93
N LYS A 107 16.58 -16.69 15.59
CA LYS A 107 15.80 -15.50 15.96
C LYS A 107 16.50 -14.20 15.47
N ASP A 108 17.11 -14.26 14.29
CA ASP A 108 17.81 -13.16 13.64
C ASP A 108 16.88 -12.46 12.64
N LEU A 109 16.71 -11.15 12.77
CA LEU A 109 15.85 -10.32 11.91
C LEU A 109 16.61 -9.67 10.74
N LYS A 110 17.89 -10.00 10.57
CA LYS A 110 18.79 -9.34 9.61
C LYS A 110 18.22 -9.28 8.20
N PHE A 111 17.64 -10.36 7.70
CA PHE A 111 17.03 -10.39 6.36
C PHE A 111 15.78 -9.51 6.29
N PHE A 112 14.93 -9.59 7.32
CA PHE A 112 13.74 -8.73 7.43
C PHE A 112 14.13 -7.24 7.46
N ASP A 113 15.06 -6.86 8.32
CA ASP A 113 15.53 -5.47 8.44
C ASP A 113 16.15 -4.96 7.13
N LEU A 114 16.95 -5.79 6.45
CA LEU A 114 17.55 -5.44 5.17
C LEU A 114 16.48 -5.14 4.11
N THR A 115 15.54 -6.05 3.94
CA THR A 115 14.50 -5.94 2.90
C THR A 115 13.49 -4.84 3.22
N TYR A 116 13.07 -4.70 4.48
CA TYR A 116 12.17 -3.65 4.93
C TYR A 116 12.79 -2.25 4.77
N ASN A 117 14.02 -2.06 5.22
CA ASN A 117 14.72 -0.79 5.07
C ASN A 117 14.91 -0.42 3.58
N ARG A 118 15.19 -1.41 2.73
CA ARG A 118 15.27 -1.21 1.29
C ARG A 118 13.92 -0.83 0.70
N LEU A 119 12.83 -1.48 1.12
CA LEU A 119 11.48 -1.15 0.69
C LEU A 119 11.14 0.31 1.06
N VAL A 120 11.35 0.71 2.30
CA VAL A 120 11.10 2.09 2.76
C VAL A 120 11.92 3.10 1.96
N GLN A 121 13.21 2.80 1.69
CA GLN A 121 14.03 3.63 0.83
C GLN A 121 13.44 3.76 -0.57
N ARG A 122 13.05 2.63 -1.21
CA ARG A 122 12.48 2.62 -2.56
C ARG A 122 11.13 3.29 -2.63
N MET A 123 10.31 3.15 -1.60
CA MET A 123 9.06 3.89 -1.51
C MET A 123 9.32 5.39 -1.50
N LYS A 124 10.25 5.90 -0.70
CA LYS A 124 10.63 7.33 -0.71
C LYS A 124 11.12 7.80 -2.08
N GLU A 125 11.96 7.00 -2.76
CA GLU A 125 12.41 7.34 -4.12
C GLU A 125 11.26 7.34 -5.14
N SER A 126 10.23 6.53 -4.94
CA SER A 126 9.07 6.46 -5.83
C SER A 126 8.09 7.63 -5.67
N GLU A 127 8.19 8.39 -4.58
CA GLU A 127 7.37 9.59 -4.35
C GLU A 127 7.59 10.62 -5.47
N ASP A 128 8.83 10.89 -5.82
CA ASP A 128 9.17 11.80 -6.91
C ASP A 128 8.61 11.29 -8.26
N ILE A 129 8.67 9.97 -8.47
CA ILE A 129 8.20 9.36 -9.72
C ILE A 129 6.69 9.53 -9.89
N TYR A 130 5.87 9.11 -8.90
CA TYR A 130 4.43 9.18 -9.09
C TYR A 130 3.93 10.64 -9.11
N LYS A 131 4.54 11.55 -8.37
CA LYS A 131 4.21 12.98 -8.42
C LYS A 131 4.55 13.60 -9.78
N GLU A 132 5.67 13.21 -10.38
CA GLU A 132 6.02 13.64 -11.73
C GLU A 132 5.01 13.12 -12.75
N VAL A 133 4.70 11.83 -12.70
CA VAL A 133 3.79 11.16 -13.64
C VAL A 133 2.37 11.71 -13.53
N LEU A 134 1.83 11.88 -12.33
CA LEU A 134 0.46 12.35 -12.11
C LEU A 134 0.28 13.86 -12.33
N LYS A 135 1.35 14.62 -12.48
CA LYS A 135 1.29 16.07 -12.70
C LYS A 135 0.64 16.46 -14.03
N LYS A 136 0.76 15.61 -15.05
CA LYS A 136 0.27 15.87 -16.41
C LYS A 136 -0.87 14.94 -16.78
N PRO A 137 -1.82 15.36 -17.63
CA PRO A 137 -2.82 14.48 -18.20
C PRO A 137 -2.16 13.35 -19.01
N PHE A 138 -2.79 12.17 -18.97
CA PHE A 138 -2.36 11.04 -19.80
C PHE A 138 -2.93 11.11 -21.21
N ASP A 139 -2.14 10.68 -22.19
CA ASP A 139 -2.64 10.45 -23.55
C ASP A 139 -3.14 9.00 -23.69
N PHE A 140 -4.44 8.82 -23.71
CA PHE A 140 -5.11 7.52 -23.84
C PHE A 140 -5.29 7.06 -25.30
N ASN A 141 -4.87 7.88 -26.28
CA ASN A 141 -4.95 7.50 -27.71
C ASN A 141 -3.74 6.66 -28.16
N LEU A 142 -2.76 6.51 -27.33
CA LEU A 142 -1.58 5.68 -27.62
C LEU A 142 -1.95 4.20 -27.61
N ASN A 143 -1.53 3.46 -28.66
CA ASN A 143 -1.70 2.01 -28.72
C ASN A 143 -0.62 1.33 -27.88
N GLU A 144 -0.89 1.14 -26.61
CA GLU A 144 0.00 0.50 -25.65
C GLU A 144 -0.75 -0.52 -24.80
N SER A 145 0.00 -1.38 -24.11
CA SER A 145 -0.56 -2.43 -23.26
C SER A 145 0.20 -2.50 -21.94
N ILE A 146 -0.50 -3.01 -20.92
CA ILE A 146 0.07 -3.32 -19.61
C ILE A 146 -0.12 -4.80 -19.30
N ASN A 147 0.93 -5.43 -18.76
CA ASN A 147 0.80 -6.76 -18.18
C ASN A 147 0.29 -6.62 -16.74
N VAL A 148 -0.86 -7.22 -16.45
CA VAL A 148 -1.48 -7.23 -15.12
C VAL A 148 -1.22 -8.53 -14.34
N ASP A 149 -0.48 -9.48 -14.90
CA ASP A 149 0.02 -10.67 -14.19
C ASP A 149 1.31 -10.29 -13.44
N TYR A 150 1.14 -9.54 -12.36
CA TYR A 150 2.26 -8.99 -11.59
C TYR A 150 3.13 -10.05 -10.91
N GLU A 151 2.60 -11.24 -10.61
CA GLU A 151 3.40 -12.33 -10.04
C GLU A 151 4.50 -12.79 -10.98
N LYS A 152 4.23 -12.79 -12.29
CA LYS A 152 5.19 -13.19 -13.34
C LYS A 152 5.97 -12.03 -13.92
N LEU A 153 5.65 -10.80 -13.51
CA LEU A 153 6.36 -9.63 -14.01
C LEU A 153 7.79 -9.62 -13.45
N ALA A 154 8.76 -9.38 -14.33
CA ALA A 154 10.14 -9.16 -13.90
C ALA A 154 10.28 -7.81 -13.17
N TYR A 155 11.20 -7.75 -12.21
CA TYR A 155 11.56 -6.48 -11.58
C TYR A 155 12.24 -5.54 -12.58
N ALA A 156 12.01 -4.25 -12.43
CA ALA A 156 12.67 -3.23 -13.24
C ALA A 156 14.20 -3.39 -13.18
N LYS A 157 14.86 -3.26 -14.31
CA LYS A 157 16.32 -3.37 -14.39
C LYS A 157 17.02 -2.25 -13.59
N ASP A 158 16.44 -1.05 -13.67
CA ASP A 158 16.98 0.17 -13.12
C ASP A 158 15.86 1.20 -12.81
N LYS A 159 16.25 2.39 -12.37
CA LYS A 159 15.29 3.47 -12.06
C LYS A 159 14.47 3.93 -13.26
N LYS A 160 15.03 3.88 -14.47
CA LYS A 160 14.29 4.23 -15.69
C LYS A 160 13.17 3.22 -15.96
N GLY A 161 13.50 1.93 -15.90
CA GLY A 161 12.49 0.88 -16.03
C GLY A 161 11.43 0.94 -14.92
N LEU A 162 11.81 1.35 -13.72
CA LEU A 162 10.86 1.55 -12.62
C LEU A 162 9.89 2.71 -12.92
N HIS A 163 10.40 3.82 -13.47
CA HIS A 163 9.55 4.94 -13.91
C HIS A 163 8.53 4.49 -14.98
N GLU A 164 8.97 3.70 -15.97
CA GLU A 164 8.09 3.17 -17.02
C GLU A 164 6.99 2.25 -16.44
N ILE A 165 7.31 1.45 -15.42
CA ILE A 165 6.32 0.62 -14.70
C ILE A 165 5.31 1.52 -13.98
N TRP A 166 5.76 2.52 -13.24
CA TRP A 166 4.89 3.46 -12.55
C TRP A 166 3.97 4.21 -13.51
N GLU A 167 4.50 4.73 -14.62
CA GLU A 167 3.73 5.45 -15.63
C GLU A 167 2.59 4.59 -16.19
N LYS A 168 2.88 3.36 -16.60
CA LYS A 168 1.87 2.44 -17.13
C LYS A 168 0.83 2.04 -16.09
N GLN A 169 1.25 1.74 -14.86
CA GLN A 169 0.34 1.35 -13.79
C GLN A 169 -0.57 2.50 -13.37
N LEU A 170 -0.02 3.71 -13.26
CA LEU A 170 -0.81 4.90 -12.91
C LEU A 170 -1.79 5.27 -14.02
N LYS A 171 -1.34 5.23 -15.28
CA LYS A 171 -2.22 5.46 -16.43
C LYS A 171 -3.38 4.47 -16.45
N PHE A 172 -3.12 3.18 -16.21
CA PHE A 172 -4.16 2.16 -16.10
C PHE A 172 -5.11 2.42 -14.93
N SER A 173 -4.58 2.81 -13.77
CA SER A 173 -5.40 3.14 -12.60
C SER A 173 -6.30 4.35 -12.83
N VAL A 174 -5.78 5.39 -13.50
CA VAL A 174 -6.56 6.57 -13.87
C VAL A 174 -7.66 6.20 -14.86
N LEU A 175 -7.34 5.41 -15.90
CA LEU A 175 -8.34 4.95 -16.87
C LEU A 175 -9.44 4.12 -16.22
N SER A 176 -9.08 3.19 -15.33
CA SER A 176 -10.07 2.40 -14.58
C SER A 176 -10.97 3.27 -13.69
N SER A 177 -10.39 4.30 -13.05
CA SER A 177 -11.17 5.25 -12.25
C SER A 177 -12.12 6.10 -13.08
N ILE A 178 -11.73 6.46 -14.31
CA ILE A 178 -12.61 7.19 -15.26
C ILE A 178 -13.79 6.29 -15.67
N ASP A 179 -13.52 5.07 -16.13
CA ASP A 179 -14.52 4.09 -16.52
C ASP A 179 -15.58 3.84 -15.43
N ASP A 180 -15.12 3.67 -14.18
CA ASP A 180 -16.02 3.51 -13.04
C ASP A 180 -16.91 4.75 -12.82
N LYS A 181 -16.34 5.95 -12.94
CA LYS A 181 -17.10 7.21 -12.78
C LYS A 181 -18.05 7.46 -13.93
N GLU A 182 -17.68 7.15 -15.18
CA GLU A 182 -18.57 7.24 -16.33
C GLU A 182 -19.77 6.31 -16.17
N LYS A 183 -19.57 5.06 -15.78
CA LYS A 183 -20.67 4.12 -15.48
C LYS A 183 -21.61 4.61 -14.37
N ILE A 184 -21.09 5.31 -13.37
CA ILE A 184 -21.92 5.92 -12.32
C ILE A 184 -22.73 7.10 -12.90
N GLN A 185 -22.11 7.94 -13.73
CA GLN A 185 -22.79 9.06 -14.37
C GLN A 185 -23.91 8.59 -15.31
N GLU A 186 -23.67 7.57 -16.14
CA GLU A 186 -24.67 6.99 -17.04
C GLU A 186 -25.92 6.51 -16.28
N LYS A 187 -25.72 5.83 -15.13
CA LYS A 187 -26.82 5.38 -14.29
C LYS A 187 -27.57 6.53 -13.61
N ALA A 188 -26.84 7.56 -13.20
CA ALA A 188 -27.42 8.72 -12.52
C ALA A 188 -28.13 9.68 -13.48
N ASP A 189 -27.66 9.81 -14.74
CA ASP A 189 -28.29 10.62 -15.78
C ASP A 189 -29.67 10.04 -16.18
N ALA A 190 -29.78 8.72 -16.19
CA ALA A 190 -31.08 8.05 -16.39
C ALA A 190 -32.15 8.48 -15.35
N ASP A 191 -31.72 8.92 -14.17
CA ASP A 191 -32.61 9.40 -13.09
C ASP A 191 -32.65 10.94 -12.98
N ASN A 192 -32.03 11.71 -13.88
CA ASN A 192 -31.87 13.18 -13.85
C ASN A 192 -31.33 13.76 -12.52
N LYS A 193 -30.40 13.07 -11.86
CA LYS A 193 -29.96 13.42 -10.50
C LYS A 193 -28.56 13.99 -10.39
N VAL A 194 -27.72 13.90 -11.43
CA VAL A 194 -26.29 14.27 -11.35
C VAL A 194 -25.87 15.06 -12.59
N GLU A 195 -25.05 16.08 -12.40
CA GLU A 195 -24.34 16.79 -13.47
C GLU A 195 -23.28 15.89 -14.11
N VAL A 196 -23.35 15.68 -15.42
CA VAL A 196 -22.41 14.86 -16.18
C VAL A 196 -21.10 15.63 -16.37
N LYS A 197 -20.02 15.11 -15.80
CA LYS A 197 -18.68 15.69 -15.93
C LYS A 197 -18.00 15.25 -17.22
N SER A 198 -17.19 16.14 -17.79
CA SER A 198 -16.41 15.81 -18.98
C SER A 198 -15.29 14.80 -18.66
N PHE A 199 -14.83 14.06 -19.67
CA PHE A 199 -13.68 13.14 -19.56
C PHE A 199 -12.45 13.82 -18.95
N ALA A 200 -12.10 15.04 -19.39
CA ALA A 200 -10.98 15.80 -18.86
C ALA A 200 -11.13 16.13 -17.37
N THR A 201 -12.35 16.39 -16.90
CA THR A 201 -12.64 16.63 -15.48
C THR A 201 -12.48 15.33 -14.67
N LEU A 202 -13.02 14.22 -15.18
CA LEU A 202 -12.90 12.91 -14.54
C LEU A 202 -11.44 12.45 -14.46
N GLU A 203 -10.68 12.67 -15.53
CA GLU A 203 -9.24 12.35 -15.59
C GLU A 203 -8.46 13.13 -14.53
N LYS A 204 -8.67 14.43 -14.44
CA LYS A 204 -8.02 15.27 -13.42
C LYS A 204 -8.36 14.80 -12.00
N GLU A 205 -9.65 14.60 -11.71
CA GLU A 205 -10.11 14.12 -10.41
C GLU A 205 -9.55 12.72 -10.06
N ALA A 206 -9.39 11.84 -11.06
CA ALA A 206 -8.80 10.53 -10.88
C ALA A 206 -7.33 10.64 -10.49
N ARG A 207 -6.53 11.46 -11.20
CA ARG A 207 -5.12 11.69 -10.86
C ARG A 207 -4.96 12.26 -9.46
N GLU A 208 -5.71 13.31 -9.11
CA GLU A 208 -5.67 13.94 -7.78
C GLU A 208 -6.05 12.96 -6.67
N SER A 209 -7.06 12.12 -6.89
CA SER A 209 -7.48 11.10 -5.93
C SER A 209 -6.42 10.00 -5.74
N ILE A 210 -5.79 9.56 -6.83
CA ILE A 210 -4.73 8.54 -6.78
C ILE A 210 -3.49 9.10 -6.09
N GLU A 211 -3.08 10.34 -6.41
CA GLU A 211 -1.96 11.02 -5.75
C GLU A 211 -2.18 11.09 -4.24
N LYS A 212 -3.36 11.59 -3.83
CA LYS A 212 -3.71 11.64 -2.41
C LYS A 212 -3.65 10.28 -1.72
N ASN A 213 -4.18 9.23 -2.34
CA ASN A 213 -4.14 7.88 -1.78
C ASN A 213 -2.70 7.36 -1.63
N LEU A 214 -1.82 7.71 -2.56
CA LEU A 214 -0.41 7.37 -2.48
C LEU A 214 0.27 8.15 -1.35
N ASP A 215 0.04 9.45 -1.23
CA ASP A 215 0.58 10.28 -0.15
C ASP A 215 0.11 9.78 1.23
N ASP A 216 -1.18 9.44 1.38
CA ASP A 216 -1.72 8.90 2.63
C ASP A 216 -1.06 7.56 3.02
N ASN A 217 -0.75 6.70 2.05
CA ASN A 217 -0.02 5.46 2.29
C ASN A 217 1.43 5.71 2.74
N TYR A 218 2.08 6.75 2.20
CA TYR A 218 3.43 7.15 2.61
C TYR A 218 3.50 7.66 4.04
N LEU A 219 2.51 8.44 4.46
CA LEU A 219 2.44 8.97 5.83
C LEU A 219 2.30 7.87 6.88
N ASN A 220 1.75 6.72 6.51
CA ASN A 220 1.56 5.58 7.42
C ASN A 220 2.82 4.72 7.60
N ILE A 221 3.87 4.93 6.80
CA ILE A 221 5.14 4.18 6.86
C ILE A 221 6.24 4.96 7.61
N ASN A 222 6.08 6.27 7.76
CA ASN A 222 6.94 7.16 8.53
C ASN A 222 6.35 7.43 9.90
#